data_75fcf7f3fbe9aba81f9dafeb214e940e
#
_entry.id   75fcf7f3fbe9aba81f9dafeb214e940e
#
_cell.length_a   1.000
_cell.length_b   1.000
_cell.length_c   1.000
_cell.angle_alpha   90.00
_cell.angle_beta   90.00
_cell.angle_gamma   90.00
#
_symmetry.space_group_name_H-M   'P 1'
#
loop_
_entity.id
_entity.type
_entity.pdbx_description
1 polymer ?
#
loop_
_entity_poly.entity_id
_entity_poly.type
_entity_poly.pdbx_seq_one_letter_code
_entity_poly.pdbx_strand_id
1 'polypeptide(L)'
;MHIPELVAHRGYALHYPEKTLIGIEAAIRAGARFVEVDVQLSADKVPVLFHDRTLDRLCRAQGMIHRYTREQLKAFHVFEFERFGYKFAQNPITTLAELGALLARHPQVTAFIELKRVSIEVFGVQAVLDNVLRSLAPVLSQCVLISYNVPVLAAARKQGYHSVGAILERWHHQRNADVQAIHPDYLFCDAVDLPRFGDLEKAGAKVVVYEVTDPQVALKLAKRGVSLIETFAIGEMLAAFEPVRAQKA
;
A
#
# COMPACT_ATOMS: atom_id res chain seq x y z
N MET A 1 -9.13 19.18 -17.26
CA MET A 1 -9.43 18.70 -15.87
C MET A 1 -8.34 17.72 -15.50
N HIS A 2 -7.66 17.88 -14.36
CA HIS A 2 -6.68 16.88 -13.90
C HIS A 2 -7.42 15.61 -13.45
N ILE A 3 -6.99 14.44 -13.96
CA ILE A 3 -7.50 13.13 -13.54
C ILE A 3 -6.42 12.54 -12.62
N PRO A 4 -6.75 12.14 -11.39
CA PRO A 4 -5.76 11.56 -10.49
C PRO A 4 -5.30 10.18 -11.00
N GLU A 5 -4.08 9.79 -10.70
CA GLU A 5 -3.67 8.40 -10.86
C GLU A 5 -4.39 7.54 -9.81
N LEU A 6 -4.64 6.28 -10.14
CA LEU A 6 -5.31 5.34 -9.24
C LEU A 6 -4.32 4.32 -8.68
N VAL A 7 -4.42 4.07 -7.38
CA VAL A 7 -3.64 3.07 -6.67
C VAL A 7 -4.58 1.94 -6.24
N ALA A 8 -4.24 0.72 -6.59
CA ALA A 8 -4.97 -0.46 -6.13
C ALA A 8 -4.63 -0.73 -4.66
N HIS A 9 -5.48 -0.24 -3.75
CA HIS A 9 -5.32 -0.37 -2.30
C HIS A 9 -5.51 -1.83 -1.89
N ARG A 10 -4.44 -2.45 -1.37
CA ARG A 10 -4.39 -3.88 -1.03
C ARG A 10 -4.66 -4.82 -2.20
N GLY A 11 -4.32 -4.40 -3.43
CA GLY A 11 -4.68 -5.07 -4.67
C GLY A 11 -6.11 -4.74 -5.15
N TYR A 12 -6.77 -5.63 -5.89
CA TYR A 12 -8.18 -5.46 -6.30
C TYR A 12 -9.12 -5.94 -5.20
N ALA A 13 -9.07 -5.27 -4.06
CA ALA A 13 -9.70 -5.73 -2.84
C ALA A 13 -11.25 -5.84 -2.93
N LEU A 14 -11.90 -5.13 -3.86
CA LEU A 14 -13.36 -5.27 -4.07
C LEU A 14 -13.75 -6.70 -4.46
N HIS A 15 -12.96 -7.38 -5.27
CA HIS A 15 -13.29 -8.69 -5.86
C HIS A 15 -12.41 -9.85 -5.40
N TYR A 16 -11.31 -9.56 -4.71
CA TYR A 16 -10.33 -10.55 -4.24
C TYR A 16 -9.98 -10.31 -2.78
N PRO A 17 -9.52 -11.35 -2.06
CA PRO A 17 -8.97 -11.14 -0.72
C PRO A 17 -7.77 -10.21 -0.78
N GLU A 18 -7.73 -9.29 0.16
CA GLU A 18 -6.68 -8.27 0.24
C GLU A 18 -5.29 -8.90 0.47
N LYS A 19 -4.23 -8.23 -0.06
CA LYS A 19 -2.82 -8.65 0.11
C LYS A 19 -2.46 -10.01 -0.51
N THR A 20 -3.24 -10.48 -1.47
CA THR A 20 -2.96 -11.74 -2.18
C THR A 20 -2.38 -11.48 -3.56
N LEU A 21 -1.51 -12.37 -4.05
CA LEU A 21 -0.96 -12.25 -5.40
C LEU A 21 -2.04 -12.22 -6.47
N ILE A 22 -3.11 -13.03 -6.29
CA ILE A 22 -4.22 -13.07 -7.26
C ILE A 22 -4.96 -11.73 -7.32
N GLY A 23 -5.14 -11.05 -6.18
CA GLY A 23 -5.78 -9.73 -6.14
C GLY A 23 -4.88 -8.63 -6.74
N ILE A 24 -3.58 -8.69 -6.48
CA ILE A 24 -2.60 -7.74 -7.03
C ILE A 24 -2.47 -7.95 -8.55
N GLU A 25 -2.34 -9.19 -9.01
CA GLU A 25 -2.26 -9.50 -10.43
C GLU A 25 -3.56 -9.12 -11.17
N ALA A 26 -4.73 -9.31 -10.54
CA ALA A 26 -5.99 -8.85 -11.09
C ALA A 26 -6.06 -7.33 -11.23
N ALA A 27 -5.53 -6.56 -10.25
CA ALA A 27 -5.42 -5.11 -10.34
C ALA A 27 -4.53 -4.68 -11.50
N ILE A 28 -3.38 -5.31 -11.67
CA ILE A 28 -2.45 -5.03 -12.78
C ILE A 28 -3.11 -5.35 -14.13
N ARG A 29 -3.79 -6.48 -14.26
CA ARG A 29 -4.56 -6.84 -15.47
C ARG A 29 -5.69 -5.86 -15.78
N ALA A 30 -6.31 -5.27 -14.76
CA ALA A 30 -7.30 -4.22 -14.93
C ALA A 30 -6.70 -2.87 -15.37
N GLY A 31 -5.36 -2.76 -15.42
CA GLY A 31 -4.66 -1.54 -15.86
C GLY A 31 -4.07 -0.70 -14.73
N ALA A 32 -4.03 -1.19 -13.50
CA ALA A 32 -3.38 -0.49 -12.39
C ALA A 32 -1.87 -0.30 -12.67
N ARG A 33 -1.41 0.94 -12.55
CA ARG A 33 0.01 1.30 -12.60
C ARG A 33 0.63 1.49 -11.23
N PHE A 34 -0.22 1.58 -10.22
CA PHE A 34 0.18 1.69 -8.82
C PHE A 34 -0.58 0.67 -8.00
N VAL A 35 0.12 -0.04 -7.13
CA VAL A 35 -0.45 -0.97 -6.16
C VAL A 35 0.06 -0.61 -4.77
N GLU A 36 -0.73 -0.89 -3.76
CA GLU A 36 -0.32 -0.71 -2.36
C GLU A 36 -0.45 -2.03 -1.59
N VAL A 37 0.50 -2.27 -0.69
CA VAL A 37 0.54 -3.45 0.17
C VAL A 37 1.12 -3.14 1.55
N ASP A 38 0.58 -3.79 2.59
CA ASP A 38 1.12 -3.76 3.94
C ASP A 38 2.09 -4.91 4.19
N VAL A 39 3.20 -4.62 4.85
CA VAL A 39 4.23 -5.60 5.16
C VAL A 39 4.41 -5.76 6.66
N GLN A 40 4.36 -7.00 7.11
CA GLN A 40 4.74 -7.42 8.46
C GLN A 40 5.86 -8.47 8.38
N LEU A 41 6.59 -8.66 9.49
CA LEU A 41 7.59 -9.71 9.61
C LEU A 41 7.04 -10.92 10.37
N SER A 42 7.30 -12.12 9.87
CA SER A 42 7.15 -13.38 10.59
C SER A 42 8.13 -13.48 11.78
N ALA A 43 7.99 -14.51 12.63
CA ALA A 43 8.89 -14.74 13.77
C ALA A 43 10.36 -14.91 13.36
N ASP A 44 10.61 -15.50 12.19
CA ASP A 44 11.93 -15.67 11.58
C ASP A 44 12.29 -14.50 10.63
N LYS A 45 11.59 -13.36 10.76
CA LYS A 45 11.83 -12.10 10.08
C LYS A 45 11.69 -12.14 8.55
N VAL A 46 10.90 -13.07 8.02
CA VAL A 46 10.52 -13.07 6.60
C VAL A 46 9.40 -12.06 6.39
N PRO A 47 9.55 -11.07 5.46
CA PRO A 47 8.51 -10.12 5.15
C PRO A 47 7.34 -10.78 4.42
N VAL A 48 6.11 -10.58 4.93
CA VAL A 48 4.86 -11.09 4.36
C VAL A 48 3.84 -9.97 4.18
N LEU A 49 2.93 -10.12 3.24
CA LEU A 49 1.87 -9.17 2.98
C LEU A 49 0.69 -9.44 3.93
N PHE A 50 0.47 -8.54 4.89
CA PHE A 50 -0.61 -8.69 5.85
C PHE A 50 -0.95 -7.36 6.52
N HIS A 51 -2.26 -6.98 6.53
CA HIS A 51 -2.69 -5.72 7.12
C HIS A 51 -2.90 -5.81 8.63
N ASP A 52 -3.74 -6.75 9.06
CA ASP A 52 -4.24 -6.80 10.43
C ASP A 52 -3.16 -7.22 11.43
N ARG A 53 -3.36 -6.84 12.69
CA ARG A 53 -2.49 -7.28 13.78
C ARG A 53 -2.64 -8.79 14.05
N THR A 54 -3.82 -9.36 13.78
CA THR A 54 -4.16 -10.77 14.02
C THR A 54 -4.67 -11.47 12.77
N LEU A 55 -4.66 -12.81 12.78
CA LEU A 55 -5.07 -13.65 11.66
C LEU A 55 -6.59 -13.81 11.52
N ASP A 56 -7.38 -13.31 12.47
CA ASP A 56 -8.81 -13.64 12.62
C ASP A 56 -9.63 -13.29 11.38
N ARG A 57 -9.61 -12.03 10.94
CA ARG A 57 -10.47 -11.53 9.86
C ARG A 57 -10.12 -12.15 8.51
N LEU A 58 -8.84 -12.20 8.18
CA LEU A 58 -8.39 -12.64 6.86
C LEU A 58 -8.29 -14.15 6.73
N CYS A 59 -7.93 -14.86 7.83
CA CYS A 59 -7.61 -16.29 7.81
C CYS A 59 -8.56 -17.16 8.67
N ARG A 60 -9.47 -16.55 9.44
CA ARG A 60 -10.27 -17.26 10.47
C ARG A 60 -9.42 -18.11 11.42
N ALA A 61 -8.25 -17.60 11.76
CA ALA A 61 -7.28 -18.25 12.65
C ALA A 61 -6.88 -17.30 13.77
N GLN A 62 -6.39 -17.83 14.87
CA GLN A 62 -5.92 -17.03 16.00
C GLN A 62 -4.42 -16.73 15.88
N GLY A 63 -3.98 -15.67 16.57
CA GLY A 63 -2.58 -15.29 16.67
C GLY A 63 -2.17 -14.13 15.80
N MET A 64 -0.89 -13.82 15.82
CA MET A 64 -0.29 -12.66 15.14
C MET A 64 0.83 -13.14 14.22
N ILE A 65 1.04 -12.46 13.09
CA ILE A 65 2.07 -12.81 12.10
C ILE A 65 3.44 -13.05 12.74
N HIS A 66 3.89 -12.15 13.59
CA HIS A 66 5.21 -12.24 14.25
C HIS A 66 5.36 -13.36 15.29
N ARG A 67 4.31 -14.15 15.55
CA ARG A 67 4.35 -15.32 16.44
C ARG A 67 4.62 -16.63 15.68
N TYR A 68 4.55 -16.61 14.36
CA TYR A 68 4.73 -17.77 13.50
C TYR A 68 5.92 -17.57 12.56
N THR A 69 6.71 -18.63 12.37
CA THR A 69 7.74 -18.65 11.31
C THR A 69 7.07 -18.67 9.93
N ARG A 70 7.82 -18.33 8.89
CA ARG A 70 7.30 -18.42 7.50
C ARG A 70 6.78 -19.84 7.18
N GLU A 71 7.44 -20.86 7.66
CA GLU A 71 7.01 -22.25 7.45
C GLU A 71 5.66 -22.53 8.11
N GLN A 72 5.46 -22.06 9.35
CA GLN A 72 4.18 -22.19 10.04
C GLN A 72 3.07 -21.35 9.38
N LEU A 73 3.40 -20.19 8.82
CA LEU A 73 2.43 -19.34 8.12
C LEU A 73 1.87 -19.99 6.87
N LYS A 74 2.51 -21.00 6.27
CA LYS A 74 1.97 -21.77 5.14
C LYS A 74 0.68 -22.52 5.45
N ALA A 75 0.41 -22.81 6.72
CA ALA A 75 -0.84 -23.45 7.15
C ALA A 75 -2.05 -22.49 7.15
N PHE A 76 -1.83 -21.17 7.04
CA PHE A 76 -2.88 -20.18 7.04
C PHE A 76 -3.14 -19.65 5.63
N HIS A 77 -4.44 -19.48 5.31
CA HIS A 77 -4.88 -19.01 4.00
C HIS A 77 -5.66 -17.71 4.15
N VAL A 78 -5.42 -16.77 3.24
CA VAL A 78 -6.12 -15.48 3.18
C VAL A 78 -7.33 -15.63 2.26
N PHE A 79 -8.53 -15.71 2.82
CA PHE A 79 -9.74 -15.94 2.03
C PHE A 79 -10.93 -15.04 2.42
N GLU A 80 -10.83 -14.28 3.50
CA GLU A 80 -11.85 -13.33 3.95
C GLU A 80 -13.26 -13.93 3.92
N PHE A 81 -13.50 -14.93 4.75
CA PHE A 81 -14.73 -15.73 4.74
C PHE A 81 -16.02 -14.89 4.71
N GLU A 82 -16.08 -13.80 5.48
CA GLU A 82 -17.27 -12.96 5.59
C GLU A 82 -17.64 -12.26 4.26
N ARG A 83 -16.65 -12.09 3.38
CA ARG A 83 -16.84 -11.46 2.06
C ARG A 83 -16.98 -12.48 0.94
N PHE A 84 -16.26 -13.57 0.98
CA PHE A 84 -16.11 -14.48 -0.15
C PHE A 84 -16.42 -15.95 0.16
N GLY A 85 -16.80 -16.28 1.42
CA GLY A 85 -16.97 -17.66 1.84
C GLY A 85 -15.67 -18.45 1.64
N TYR A 86 -15.77 -19.64 1.08
CA TYR A 86 -14.64 -20.52 0.80
C TYR A 86 -14.02 -20.35 -0.61
N LYS A 87 -14.48 -19.38 -1.40
CA LYS A 87 -14.03 -19.19 -2.79
C LYS A 87 -12.50 -19.13 -2.93
N PHE A 88 -11.82 -18.56 -1.94
CA PHE A 88 -10.36 -18.35 -1.94
C PHE A 88 -9.62 -19.13 -0.84
N ALA A 89 -10.23 -20.21 -0.33
CA ALA A 89 -9.71 -20.96 0.84
C ALA A 89 -8.32 -21.61 0.65
N GLN A 90 -7.78 -21.62 -0.57
CA GLN A 90 -6.43 -22.14 -0.87
C GLN A 90 -5.38 -21.04 -1.06
N ASN A 91 -5.69 -19.79 -0.76
CA ASN A 91 -4.82 -18.65 -1.02
C ASN A 91 -3.80 -18.47 0.12
N PRO A 92 -2.52 -18.73 -0.06
CA PRO A 92 -1.55 -18.62 1.03
C PRO A 92 -1.28 -17.17 1.41
N ILE A 93 -0.73 -16.95 2.61
CA ILE A 93 -0.15 -15.66 2.98
C ILE A 93 1.06 -15.41 2.07
N THR A 94 1.00 -14.33 1.30
CA THR A 94 2.02 -13.94 0.30
C THR A 94 3.27 -13.38 0.99
N THR A 95 4.45 -13.76 0.52
CA THR A 95 5.71 -13.12 0.92
C THR A 95 6.00 -11.88 0.07
N LEU A 96 6.77 -10.94 0.60
CA LEU A 96 7.24 -9.78 -0.14
C LEU A 96 8.15 -10.18 -1.33
N ALA A 97 8.90 -11.26 -1.22
CA ALA A 97 9.70 -11.80 -2.32
C ALA A 97 8.84 -12.32 -3.49
N GLU A 98 7.69 -12.95 -3.19
CA GLU A 98 6.73 -13.37 -4.23
C GLU A 98 6.10 -12.17 -4.94
N LEU A 99 5.79 -11.09 -4.20
CA LEU A 99 5.39 -9.83 -4.81
C LEU A 99 6.51 -9.25 -5.69
N GLY A 100 7.75 -9.26 -5.21
CA GLY A 100 8.91 -8.82 -6.01
C GLY A 100 9.03 -9.57 -7.33
N ALA A 101 8.84 -10.90 -7.31
CA ALA A 101 8.84 -11.71 -8.54
C ALA A 101 7.67 -11.36 -9.48
N LEU A 102 6.52 -10.97 -8.95
CA LEU A 102 5.39 -10.45 -9.76
C LEU A 102 5.75 -9.11 -10.39
N LEU A 103 6.27 -8.15 -9.60
CA LEU A 103 6.64 -6.82 -10.07
C LEU A 103 7.74 -6.86 -11.16
N ALA A 104 8.70 -7.77 -11.05
CA ALA A 104 9.75 -7.96 -12.07
C ALA A 104 9.18 -8.28 -13.46
N ARG A 105 8.00 -8.89 -13.54
CA ARG A 105 7.29 -9.14 -14.80
C ARG A 105 6.48 -7.95 -15.30
N HIS A 106 6.32 -6.92 -14.45
CA HIS A 106 5.50 -5.72 -14.72
C HIS A 106 6.30 -4.44 -14.42
N PRO A 107 7.36 -4.12 -15.19
CA PRO A 107 8.28 -3.00 -14.90
C PRO A 107 7.60 -1.63 -14.90
N GLN A 108 6.40 -1.52 -15.47
CA GLN A 108 5.58 -0.30 -15.51
C GLN A 108 4.80 -0.04 -14.21
N VAL A 109 4.78 -1.00 -13.28
CA VAL A 109 4.01 -0.91 -12.03
C VAL A 109 4.89 -0.41 -10.90
N THR A 110 4.41 0.58 -10.17
CA THR A 110 5.01 1.07 -8.92
C THR A 110 4.25 0.49 -7.73
N ALA A 111 4.96 -0.03 -6.73
CA ALA A 111 4.38 -0.57 -5.51
C ALA A 111 4.67 0.34 -4.31
N PHE A 112 3.63 0.76 -3.61
CA PHE A 112 3.72 1.36 -2.28
C PHE A 112 3.78 0.25 -1.24
N ILE A 113 4.84 0.22 -0.45
CA ILE A 113 5.13 -0.84 0.52
C ILE A 113 5.01 -0.26 1.93
N GLU A 114 3.87 -0.47 2.59
CA GLU A 114 3.68 0.03 3.95
C GLU A 114 4.45 -0.83 4.96
N LEU A 115 5.37 -0.21 5.68
CA LEU A 115 6.06 -0.81 6.81
C LEU A 115 5.20 -0.67 8.07
N LYS A 116 4.56 -1.76 8.51
CA LYS A 116 3.58 -1.75 9.61
C LYS A 116 4.24 -1.50 10.97
N ARG A 117 3.64 -0.60 11.76
CA ARG A 117 4.09 -0.26 13.12
C ARG A 117 4.29 -1.50 14.00
N VAL A 118 3.40 -2.50 13.91
CA VAL A 118 3.47 -3.72 14.71
C VAL A 118 4.80 -4.46 14.53
N SER A 119 5.32 -4.54 13.31
CA SER A 119 6.61 -5.18 13.06
C SER A 119 7.78 -4.33 13.57
N ILE A 120 7.68 -3.00 13.47
CA ILE A 120 8.68 -2.06 13.99
C ILE A 120 8.73 -2.12 15.53
N GLU A 121 7.58 -2.19 16.18
CA GLU A 121 7.45 -2.35 17.64
C GLU A 121 8.11 -3.64 18.15
N VAL A 122 7.95 -4.74 17.40
CA VAL A 122 8.44 -6.07 17.80
C VAL A 122 9.92 -6.28 17.47
N PHE A 123 10.35 -5.88 16.28
CA PHE A 123 11.69 -6.23 15.76
C PHE A 123 12.64 -5.04 15.66
N GLY A 124 12.15 -3.82 15.85
CA GLY A 124 12.92 -2.59 15.68
C GLY A 124 13.04 -2.14 14.22
N VAL A 125 13.33 -0.85 14.05
CA VAL A 125 13.45 -0.17 12.75
C VAL A 125 14.43 -0.87 11.82
N GLN A 126 15.65 -1.16 12.30
CA GLN A 126 16.73 -1.69 11.47
C GLN A 126 16.38 -3.08 10.91
N ALA A 127 15.86 -3.98 11.76
CA ALA A 127 15.51 -5.33 11.33
C ALA A 127 14.39 -5.34 10.29
N VAL A 128 13.37 -4.48 10.45
CA VAL A 128 12.30 -4.35 9.47
C VAL A 128 12.86 -3.86 8.13
N LEU A 129 13.62 -2.78 8.16
CA LEU A 129 14.16 -2.15 6.96
C LEU A 129 15.10 -3.11 6.20
N ASP A 130 16.06 -3.75 6.88
CA ASP A 130 17.03 -4.65 6.24
C ASP A 130 16.37 -5.84 5.55
N ASN A 131 15.35 -6.46 6.20
CA ASN A 131 14.68 -7.62 5.62
C ASN A 131 13.76 -7.22 4.45
N VAL A 132 13.09 -6.07 4.53
CA VAL A 132 12.27 -5.55 3.44
C VAL A 132 13.13 -5.18 2.24
N LEU A 133 14.19 -4.39 2.42
CA LEU A 133 15.09 -3.98 1.33
C LEU A 133 15.77 -5.16 0.66
N ARG A 134 16.19 -6.17 1.45
CA ARG A 134 16.76 -7.42 0.90
C ARG A 134 15.76 -8.16 0.03
N SER A 135 14.50 -8.26 0.47
CA SER A 135 13.45 -8.96 -0.28
C SER A 135 13.06 -8.23 -1.57
N LEU A 136 13.19 -6.92 -1.62
CA LEU A 136 12.86 -6.07 -2.77
C LEU A 136 14.07 -5.77 -3.66
N ALA A 137 15.27 -6.21 -3.32
CA ALA A 137 16.50 -5.83 -4.03
C ALA A 137 16.40 -5.90 -5.57
N PRO A 138 15.75 -6.92 -6.19
CA PRO A 138 15.63 -7.01 -7.65
C PRO A 138 14.70 -5.95 -8.27
N VAL A 139 13.83 -5.33 -7.48
CA VAL A 139 12.75 -4.44 -7.96
C VAL A 139 12.67 -3.13 -7.17
N LEU A 140 13.72 -2.75 -6.46
CA LEU A 140 13.76 -1.56 -5.61
C LEU A 140 13.35 -0.27 -6.33
N SER A 141 13.68 -0.13 -7.61
CA SER A 141 13.32 1.04 -8.43
C SER A 141 11.82 1.17 -8.70
N GLN A 142 11.06 0.09 -8.52
CA GLN A 142 9.60 0.07 -8.65
C GLN A 142 8.88 0.29 -7.31
N CYS A 143 9.61 0.39 -6.19
CA CYS A 143 9.03 0.42 -4.85
C CYS A 143 9.16 1.79 -4.21
N VAL A 144 8.14 2.18 -3.45
CA VAL A 144 8.11 3.35 -2.57
C VAL A 144 7.84 2.84 -1.16
N LEU A 145 8.73 3.08 -0.21
CA LEU A 145 8.49 2.73 1.20
C LEU A 145 7.57 3.76 1.83
N ILE A 146 6.48 3.31 2.42
CA ILE A 146 5.54 4.18 3.11
C ILE A 146 5.34 3.71 4.56
N SER A 147 5.06 4.62 5.47
CA SER A 147 4.78 4.27 6.87
C SER A 147 4.18 5.44 7.64
N TYR A 148 3.39 5.12 8.66
CA TYR A 148 3.08 6.05 9.76
C TYR A 148 4.28 6.30 10.69
N ASN A 149 5.27 5.40 10.69
CA ASN A 149 6.47 5.50 11.52
C ASN A 149 7.55 6.30 10.78
N VAL A 150 7.61 7.62 11.00
CA VAL A 150 8.60 8.50 10.35
C VAL A 150 10.05 8.06 10.61
N PRO A 151 10.44 7.58 11.81
CA PRO A 151 11.79 7.09 12.05
C PRO A 151 12.28 5.98 11.11
N VAL A 152 11.41 5.04 10.68
CA VAL A 152 11.83 4.00 9.72
C VAL A 152 12.11 4.59 8.33
N LEU A 153 11.36 5.61 7.92
CA LEU A 153 11.57 6.31 6.65
C LEU A 153 12.86 7.15 6.70
N ALA A 154 13.14 7.79 7.83
CA ALA A 154 14.41 8.49 8.05
C ALA A 154 15.60 7.54 7.99
N ALA A 155 15.48 6.33 8.55
CA ALA A 155 16.51 5.30 8.46
C ALA A 155 16.69 4.82 7.00
N ALA A 156 15.62 4.66 6.24
CA ALA A 156 15.69 4.32 4.81
C ALA A 156 16.45 5.40 4.01
N ARG A 157 16.14 6.69 4.23
CA ARG A 157 16.87 7.82 3.61
C ARG A 157 18.37 7.79 3.94
N LYS A 158 18.73 7.53 5.21
CA LYS A 158 20.14 7.42 5.63
C LYS A 158 20.88 6.28 4.95
N GLN A 159 20.18 5.20 4.57
CA GLN A 159 20.74 4.09 3.79
C GLN A 159 20.76 4.36 2.28
N GLY A 160 20.42 5.58 1.83
CA GLY A 160 20.43 5.97 0.42
C GLY A 160 19.16 5.54 -0.35
N TYR A 161 18.11 5.13 0.34
CA TYR A 161 16.83 4.83 -0.33
C TYR A 161 16.10 6.13 -0.68
N HIS A 162 15.77 6.29 -1.97
CA HIS A 162 15.35 7.59 -2.49
C HIS A 162 13.85 7.79 -2.66
N SER A 163 13.00 6.78 -2.41
CA SER A 163 11.58 6.90 -2.65
C SER A 163 10.77 6.56 -1.40
N VAL A 164 10.33 7.57 -0.65
CA VAL A 164 9.56 7.39 0.59
C VAL A 164 8.30 8.23 0.62
N GLY A 165 7.26 7.72 1.32
CA GLY A 165 6.02 8.45 1.58
C GLY A 165 5.62 8.38 3.05
N ALA A 166 5.23 9.51 3.62
CA ALA A 166 4.71 9.58 4.98
C ALA A 166 3.19 9.38 4.98
N ILE A 167 2.71 8.44 5.80
CA ILE A 167 1.27 8.27 6.04
C ILE A 167 0.91 9.11 7.27
N LEU A 168 -0.04 10.02 7.09
CA LEU A 168 -0.43 11.01 8.09
C LEU A 168 -1.68 10.53 8.84
N GLU A 169 -1.68 10.59 10.18
CA GLU A 169 -2.88 10.35 10.98
C GLU A 169 -3.90 11.49 10.86
N ARG A 170 -3.41 12.71 10.58
CA ARG A 170 -4.20 13.91 10.34
C ARG A 170 -3.50 14.78 9.31
N TRP A 171 -4.24 15.44 8.45
CA TRP A 171 -3.65 16.24 7.38
C TRP A 171 -2.62 17.28 7.87
N HIS A 172 -2.85 17.93 9.03
CA HIS A 172 -1.94 18.94 9.55
C HIS A 172 -0.57 18.37 9.98
N HIS A 173 -0.45 17.04 10.24
CA HIS A 173 0.84 16.41 10.57
C HIS A 173 1.89 16.51 9.46
N GLN A 174 1.48 16.82 8.23
CA GLN A 174 2.43 17.12 7.14
C GLN A 174 3.36 18.31 7.47
N ARG A 175 3.03 19.13 8.48
CA ARG A 175 3.84 20.26 8.96
C ARG A 175 4.78 19.88 10.11
N ASN A 176 4.72 18.66 10.62
CA ASN A 176 5.61 18.21 11.70
C ASN A 176 7.07 18.21 11.21
N ALA A 177 7.97 18.63 12.09
CA ALA A 177 9.38 18.79 11.74
C ALA A 177 10.06 17.48 11.30
N ASP A 178 9.66 16.34 11.89
CA ASP A 178 10.15 15.01 11.55
C ASP A 178 9.66 14.57 10.15
N VAL A 179 8.40 14.85 9.79
CA VAL A 179 7.85 14.60 8.46
C VAL A 179 8.55 15.47 7.41
N GLN A 180 8.77 16.75 7.71
CA GLN A 180 9.47 17.66 6.81
C GLN A 180 10.94 17.26 6.61
N ALA A 181 11.60 16.79 7.66
CA ALA A 181 13.01 16.41 7.63
C ALA A 181 13.32 15.21 6.72
N ILE A 182 12.38 14.33 6.45
CA ILE A 182 12.59 13.21 5.53
C ILE A 182 12.36 13.58 4.05
N HIS A 183 11.89 14.78 3.75
CA HIS A 183 11.55 15.23 2.40
C HIS A 183 10.75 14.15 1.65
N PRO A 184 9.51 13.83 2.08
CA PRO A 184 8.76 12.72 1.50
C PRO A 184 8.36 13.02 0.05
N ASP A 185 8.46 12.01 -0.83
CA ASP A 185 7.98 12.12 -2.22
C ASP A 185 6.45 12.01 -2.29
N TYR A 186 5.84 11.38 -1.28
CA TYR A 186 4.40 11.16 -1.17
C TYR A 186 3.91 11.46 0.25
N LEU A 187 2.71 12.05 0.32
CA LEU A 187 1.97 12.26 1.57
C LEU A 187 0.63 11.54 1.45
N PHE A 188 0.43 10.54 2.29
CA PHE A 188 -0.80 9.74 2.36
C PHE A 188 -1.70 10.28 3.47
N CYS A 189 -3.00 10.39 3.21
CA CYS A 189 -3.96 10.80 4.23
C CYS A 189 -5.32 10.16 3.95
N ASP A 190 -6.04 9.77 5.03
CA ASP A 190 -7.42 9.34 4.92
C ASP A 190 -8.30 10.50 4.44
N ALA A 191 -9.26 10.21 3.56
CA ALA A 191 -10.21 11.19 3.04
C ALA A 191 -11.01 11.88 4.15
N VAL A 192 -11.29 11.17 5.26
CA VAL A 192 -12.03 11.71 6.41
C VAL A 192 -11.23 12.69 7.26
N ASP A 193 -9.89 12.63 7.18
CA ASP A 193 -8.98 13.49 7.94
C ASP A 193 -8.51 14.73 7.15
N LEU A 194 -8.97 14.86 5.90
CA LEU A 194 -8.67 16.02 5.08
C LEU A 194 -9.46 17.27 5.56
N PRO A 195 -8.89 18.48 5.41
CA PRO A 195 -9.65 19.70 5.63
C PRO A 195 -10.82 19.78 4.66
N ARG A 196 -11.96 20.23 5.13
CA ARG A 196 -13.20 20.31 4.33
C ARG A 196 -13.05 21.18 3.08
N PHE A 197 -12.22 22.22 3.14
CA PHE A 197 -11.98 23.18 2.06
C PHE A 197 -10.49 23.47 1.88
N GLY A 198 -10.16 24.09 0.75
CA GLY A 198 -8.82 24.56 0.45
C GLY A 198 -8.02 23.61 -0.43
N ASP A 199 -6.87 24.09 -0.84
CA ASP A 199 -5.91 23.38 -1.65
C ASP A 199 -5.13 22.35 -0.83
N LEU A 200 -4.90 21.18 -1.41
CA LEU A 200 -4.14 20.07 -0.84
C LEU A 200 -2.79 19.88 -1.53
N GLU A 201 -2.54 20.61 -2.62
CA GLU A 201 -1.25 20.54 -3.32
C GLU A 201 -0.08 20.88 -2.39
N LYS A 202 1.02 20.13 -2.53
CA LYS A 202 2.24 20.32 -1.76
C LYS A 202 3.45 20.37 -2.69
N ALA A 203 4.24 21.43 -2.53
CA ALA A 203 5.51 21.52 -3.24
C ALA A 203 6.44 20.38 -2.81
N GLY A 204 6.95 19.63 -3.78
CA GLY A 204 7.91 18.55 -3.57
C GLY A 204 7.32 17.20 -3.17
N ALA A 205 6.01 17.08 -2.92
CA ALA A 205 5.38 15.81 -2.56
C ALA A 205 4.04 15.61 -3.29
N LYS A 206 3.79 14.39 -3.79
CA LYS A 206 2.50 14.00 -4.35
C LYS A 206 1.54 13.62 -3.22
N VAL A 207 0.33 14.15 -3.25
CA VAL A 207 -0.72 13.83 -2.27
C VAL A 207 -1.49 12.60 -2.73
N VAL A 208 -1.57 11.61 -1.87
CA VAL A 208 -2.31 10.35 -2.04
C VAL A 208 -3.43 10.29 -1.01
N VAL A 209 -4.64 10.05 -1.44
CA VAL A 209 -5.81 10.00 -0.54
C VAL A 209 -6.47 8.63 -0.61
N TYR A 210 -6.68 8.03 0.53
CA TYR A 210 -7.41 6.79 0.73
C TYR A 210 -8.59 7.01 1.68
N GLU A 211 -9.63 6.28 1.70
CA GLU A 211 -10.09 5.29 0.72
C GLU A 211 -11.20 5.95 -0.11
N VAL A 212 -11.13 5.93 -1.43
CA VAL A 212 -12.15 6.56 -2.29
C VAL A 212 -12.56 5.61 -3.42
N THR A 213 -13.85 5.25 -3.45
CA THR A 213 -14.45 4.38 -4.47
C THR A 213 -15.42 5.10 -5.40
N ASP A 214 -15.71 6.38 -5.14
CA ASP A 214 -16.59 7.22 -5.97
C ASP A 214 -15.77 8.07 -6.94
N PRO A 215 -15.91 7.89 -8.28
CA PRO A 215 -15.19 8.67 -9.28
C PRO A 215 -15.41 10.19 -9.17
N GLN A 216 -16.63 10.63 -8.76
CA GLN A 216 -16.92 12.05 -8.62
C GLN A 216 -16.21 12.68 -7.41
N VAL A 217 -16.08 11.93 -6.33
CA VAL A 217 -15.28 12.33 -5.17
C VAL A 217 -13.80 12.43 -5.56
N ALA A 218 -13.27 11.44 -6.27
CA ALA A 218 -11.90 11.43 -6.75
C ALA A 218 -11.59 12.65 -7.65
N LEU A 219 -12.49 13.01 -8.58
CA LEU A 219 -12.34 14.20 -9.42
C LEU A 219 -12.41 15.52 -8.64
N LYS A 220 -13.25 15.58 -7.59
CA LYS A 220 -13.29 16.75 -6.68
C LYS A 220 -11.98 16.91 -5.91
N LEU A 221 -11.42 15.81 -5.42
CA LEU A 221 -10.12 15.80 -4.72
C LEU A 221 -8.97 16.18 -5.65
N ALA A 222 -8.98 15.68 -6.90
CA ALA A 222 -7.98 16.05 -7.91
C ALA A 222 -7.97 17.55 -8.21
N LYS A 223 -9.14 18.20 -8.25
CA LYS A 223 -9.25 19.67 -8.40
C LYS A 223 -8.66 20.44 -7.21
N ARG A 224 -8.47 19.78 -6.07
CA ARG A 224 -7.86 20.34 -4.87
C ARG A 224 -6.37 20.03 -4.76
N GLY A 225 -5.75 19.43 -5.79
CA GLY A 225 -4.33 19.12 -5.83
C GLY A 225 -3.96 17.69 -5.39
N VAL A 226 -4.94 16.80 -5.19
CA VAL A 226 -4.66 15.38 -4.93
C VAL A 226 -4.13 14.74 -6.23
N SER A 227 -2.97 14.10 -6.11
CA SER A 227 -2.27 13.50 -7.25
C SER A 227 -2.69 12.06 -7.51
N LEU A 228 -2.90 11.28 -6.43
CA LEU A 228 -3.26 9.86 -6.50
C LEU A 228 -4.43 9.56 -5.56
N ILE A 229 -5.23 8.56 -5.95
CA ILE A 229 -6.35 8.05 -5.15
C ILE A 229 -6.15 6.55 -4.93
N GLU A 230 -6.12 6.12 -3.67
CA GLU A 230 -6.19 4.71 -3.33
C GLU A 230 -7.64 4.23 -3.30
N THR A 231 -7.87 3.09 -3.94
CA THR A 231 -9.21 2.51 -4.07
C THR A 231 -9.22 0.99 -4.03
N PHE A 232 -10.21 0.40 -3.36
CA PHE A 232 -10.49 -1.04 -3.43
C PHE A 232 -11.13 -1.44 -4.77
N ALA A 233 -11.77 -0.48 -5.47
CA ALA A 233 -12.53 -0.69 -6.70
C ALA A 233 -11.73 -0.27 -7.94
N ILE A 234 -10.49 -0.74 -8.07
CA ILE A 234 -9.53 -0.24 -9.08
C ILE A 234 -10.06 -0.39 -10.51
N GLY A 235 -10.68 -1.51 -10.88
CA GLY A 235 -11.20 -1.74 -12.23
C GLY A 235 -12.37 -0.82 -12.57
N GLU A 236 -13.32 -0.69 -11.66
CA GLU A 236 -14.49 0.19 -11.82
C GLU A 236 -14.08 1.66 -11.93
N MET A 237 -13.12 2.07 -11.10
CA MET A 237 -12.60 3.44 -11.12
C MET A 237 -11.83 3.74 -12.41
N LEU A 238 -11.01 2.79 -12.90
CA LEU A 238 -10.30 2.93 -14.18
C LEU A 238 -11.31 3.06 -15.33
N ALA A 239 -12.30 2.17 -15.40
CA ALA A 239 -13.34 2.21 -16.42
C ALA A 239 -14.15 3.53 -16.40
N ALA A 240 -14.46 4.05 -15.22
CA ALA A 240 -15.15 5.33 -15.08
C ALA A 240 -14.33 6.53 -15.58
N PHE A 241 -13.00 6.42 -15.60
CA PHE A 241 -12.12 7.50 -16.08
C PHE A 241 -11.75 7.39 -17.56
N GLU A 242 -11.96 6.24 -18.22
CA GLU A 242 -11.67 6.06 -19.66
C GLU A 242 -12.33 7.13 -20.55
N PRO A 243 -13.65 7.43 -20.42
CA PRO A 243 -14.29 8.44 -21.25
C PRO A 243 -13.71 9.84 -21.05
N VAL A 244 -13.30 10.16 -19.82
CA VAL A 244 -12.71 11.47 -19.47
C VAL A 244 -11.29 11.59 -20.03
N ARG A 245 -10.54 10.51 -20.12
CA ARG A 245 -9.20 10.45 -20.75
C ARG A 245 -9.30 10.57 -22.27
N ALA A 246 -10.25 9.86 -22.88
CA ALA A 246 -10.48 9.89 -24.34
C ALA A 246 -10.87 11.28 -24.87
N GLN A 247 -11.54 12.13 -24.08
CA GLN A 247 -11.90 13.49 -24.45
C GLN A 247 -10.71 14.47 -24.44
N LYS A 248 -9.52 14.04 -23.98
CA LYS A 248 -8.30 14.87 -23.86
C LYS A 248 -7.18 14.46 -24.81
N ALA A 249 -7.30 13.30 -25.47
CA ALA A 249 -6.40 12.82 -26.51
C ALA A 249 -6.83 13.30 -27.89
#